data_5816ce405a14a3fd6544e3bd68803f07
#
_entry.id   5816ce405a14a3fd6544e3bd68803f07
#
_cell.length_a   1.000
_cell.length_b   1.000
_cell.length_c   1.000
_cell.angle_alpha   90.00
_cell.angle_beta   90.00
_cell.angle_gamma   90.00
#
_symmetry.space_group_name_H-M   'P 1'
#
loop_
_entity.id
_entity.type
_entity.pdbx_description
1 polymer ?
#
loop_
_entity_poly.entity_id
_entity_poly.type
_entity_poly.pdbx_seq_one_letter_code
_entity_poly.pdbx_strand_id
1 'polypeptide(L)'
;MNNLYSNIDFIKKSPKTELHLHIEGSLEPELMFKLSKKNKIEIPFKTVEEIRSAYSFSNLDSFLKIYYEGTNVLIQEEDFFDLTWEYILRCKQDNIVHTEIFFDPQSHLSRGVSFKTIINGIDRALKKAEKDFGISSKIIMCFLRHLEEESCFEVLKQACDHKDKIIGVGLDSSEKGNPPAKFKRLFERAMKDRKSVV
;
A
#
# COMPACT_ATOMS: atom_id res chain seq x y z
N MET A 1 -31.45 23.95 11.16
CA MET A 1 -31.12 22.50 11.09
C MET A 1 -31.06 21.95 9.65
N ASN A 2 -31.65 22.54 8.64
CA ASN A 2 -31.66 22.00 7.26
C ASN A 2 -30.33 22.07 6.49
N ASN A 3 -29.37 22.89 6.90
CA ASN A 3 -28.13 23.09 6.14
C ASN A 3 -27.05 22.02 6.38
N LEU A 4 -27.01 21.34 7.54
CA LEU A 4 -26.00 20.31 7.85
C LEU A 4 -26.25 19.01 7.07
N TYR A 5 -27.53 18.60 6.95
CA TYR A 5 -27.87 17.37 6.20
C TYR A 5 -27.63 17.52 4.69
N SER A 6 -27.84 18.72 4.13
CA SER A 6 -27.54 18.97 2.72
C SER A 6 -26.05 18.93 2.42
N ASN A 7 -25.19 19.35 3.37
CA ASN A 7 -23.73 19.31 3.23
C ASN A 7 -23.19 17.87 3.31
N ILE A 8 -23.73 17.04 4.21
CA ILE A 8 -23.34 15.62 4.34
C ILE A 8 -23.72 14.85 3.08
N ASP A 9 -24.93 15.05 2.55
CA ASP A 9 -25.37 14.41 1.32
C ASP A 9 -24.54 14.85 0.11
N PHE A 10 -24.19 16.13 0.03
CA PHE A 10 -23.29 16.64 -0.99
C PHE A 10 -21.91 15.97 -0.91
N ILE A 11 -21.30 15.91 0.30
CA ILE A 11 -19.99 15.28 0.52
C ILE A 11 -20.03 13.80 0.12
N LYS A 12 -21.07 13.06 0.52
CA LYS A 12 -21.21 11.63 0.17
C LYS A 12 -21.34 11.39 -1.33
N LYS A 13 -22.08 12.24 -2.04
CA LYS A 13 -22.36 12.12 -3.48
C LYS A 13 -21.26 12.69 -4.36
N SER A 14 -20.46 13.62 -3.85
CA SER A 14 -19.37 14.23 -4.62
C SER A 14 -18.33 13.18 -4.99
N PRO A 15 -17.86 13.13 -6.25
CA PRO A 15 -16.73 12.29 -6.61
C PRO A 15 -15.47 12.80 -5.92
N LYS A 16 -14.64 11.85 -5.46
CA LYS A 16 -13.39 12.11 -4.73
C LYS A 16 -12.23 11.43 -5.40
N THR A 17 -11.02 11.90 -5.11
CA THR A 17 -9.77 11.23 -5.46
C THR A 17 -8.96 10.99 -4.19
N GLU A 18 -8.24 9.87 -4.14
CA GLU A 18 -7.26 9.58 -3.09
C GLU A 18 -5.90 9.37 -3.74
N LEU A 19 -4.96 10.30 -3.52
CA LEU A 19 -3.70 10.36 -4.26
C LEU A 19 -2.50 9.92 -3.40
N HIS A 20 -2.72 9.49 -2.16
CA HIS A 20 -1.64 9.09 -1.27
C HIS A 20 -2.12 8.07 -0.22
N LEU A 21 -2.13 6.80 -0.61
CA LEU A 21 -2.46 5.70 0.28
C LEU A 21 -1.42 4.58 0.12
N HIS A 22 -0.80 4.14 1.22
CA HIS A 22 0.03 2.94 1.28
C HIS A 22 -0.88 1.72 1.43
N ILE A 23 -0.87 0.84 0.43
CA ILE A 23 -1.84 -0.26 0.36
C ILE A 23 -1.73 -1.22 1.56
N GLU A 24 -0.53 -1.49 2.04
CA GLU A 24 -0.31 -2.33 3.21
C GLU A 24 -0.94 -1.73 4.48
N GLY A 25 -0.97 -0.39 4.56
CA GLY A 25 -1.61 0.34 5.66
C GLY A 25 -3.15 0.26 5.64
N SER A 26 -3.73 -0.18 4.54
CA SER A 26 -5.18 -0.39 4.43
C SER A 26 -5.64 -1.77 4.93
N LEU A 27 -4.73 -2.62 5.41
CA LEU A 27 -5.03 -3.95 5.91
C LEU A 27 -5.88 -3.87 7.18
N GLU A 28 -7.16 -4.22 7.05
CA GLU A 28 -8.09 -4.22 8.17
C GLU A 28 -7.86 -5.41 9.12
N PRO A 29 -8.19 -5.27 10.42
CA PRO A 29 -8.02 -6.32 11.42
C PRO A 29 -8.64 -7.66 11.03
N GLU A 30 -9.83 -7.65 10.42
CA GLU A 30 -10.55 -8.85 9.97
C GLU A 30 -9.76 -9.60 8.90
N LEU A 31 -9.27 -8.88 7.90
CA LEU A 31 -8.49 -9.48 6.82
C LEU A 31 -7.13 -9.97 7.34
N MET A 32 -6.44 -9.20 8.19
CA MET A 32 -5.20 -9.62 8.83
C MET A 32 -5.38 -10.93 9.59
N PHE A 33 -6.42 -11.05 10.41
CA PHE A 33 -6.72 -12.26 11.17
C PHE A 33 -7.07 -13.44 10.27
N LYS A 34 -7.88 -13.23 9.22
CA LYS A 34 -8.22 -14.24 8.20
C LYS A 34 -6.95 -14.77 7.51
N LEU A 35 -6.08 -13.87 7.04
CA LEU A 35 -4.86 -14.24 6.32
C LEU A 35 -3.82 -14.91 7.24
N SER A 36 -3.71 -14.51 8.51
CA SER A 36 -2.84 -15.19 9.47
C SER A 36 -3.20 -16.67 9.61
N LYS A 37 -4.50 -16.99 9.67
CA LYS A 37 -5.00 -18.38 9.74
C LYS A 37 -4.79 -19.13 8.42
N LYS A 38 -5.13 -18.49 7.28
CA LYS A 38 -4.97 -19.06 5.93
C LYS A 38 -3.52 -19.45 5.67
N ASN A 39 -2.58 -18.53 5.96
CA ASN A 39 -1.16 -18.68 5.64
C ASN A 39 -0.35 -19.31 6.78
N LYS A 40 -1.00 -19.65 7.91
CA LYS A 40 -0.37 -20.21 9.11
C LYS A 40 0.78 -19.34 9.64
N ILE A 41 0.57 -18.03 9.60
CA ILE A 41 1.49 -17.03 10.14
C ILE A 41 1.03 -16.68 11.55
N GLU A 42 1.91 -16.87 12.52
CA GLU A 42 1.65 -16.43 13.88
C GLU A 42 1.70 -14.91 13.99
N ILE A 43 0.67 -14.34 14.59
CA ILE A 43 0.59 -12.93 14.95
C ILE A 43 0.39 -12.82 16.46
N PRO A 44 0.82 -11.72 17.11
CA PRO A 44 0.74 -11.57 18.56
C PRO A 44 -0.70 -11.33 19.09
N PHE A 45 -1.71 -11.52 18.24
CA PHE A 45 -3.12 -11.25 18.53
C PHE A 45 -3.95 -12.54 18.44
N LYS A 46 -4.84 -12.74 19.41
CA LYS A 46 -5.72 -13.92 19.49
C LYS A 46 -7.10 -13.67 18.88
N THR A 47 -7.51 -12.40 18.82
CA THR A 47 -8.82 -11.98 18.30
C THR A 47 -8.70 -10.76 17.40
N VAL A 48 -9.73 -10.49 16.61
CA VAL A 48 -9.84 -9.29 15.77
C VAL A 48 -9.89 -8.03 16.64
N GLU A 49 -10.55 -8.10 17.80
CA GLU A 49 -10.67 -6.99 18.75
C GLU A 49 -9.31 -6.60 19.36
N GLU A 50 -8.43 -7.57 19.61
CA GLU A 50 -7.05 -7.29 20.03
C GLU A 50 -6.27 -6.55 18.94
N ILE A 51 -6.38 -6.97 17.69
CA ILE A 51 -5.76 -6.26 16.55
C ILE A 51 -6.31 -4.83 16.50
N ARG A 52 -7.63 -4.67 16.53
CA ARG A 52 -8.30 -3.36 16.49
C ARG A 52 -7.83 -2.43 17.61
N SER A 53 -7.67 -2.96 18.80
CA SER A 53 -7.17 -2.20 19.95
C SER A 53 -5.70 -1.80 19.79
N ALA A 54 -4.90 -2.61 19.12
CA ALA A 54 -3.49 -2.34 18.85
C ALA A 54 -3.29 -1.19 17.82
N TYR A 55 -4.29 -0.86 17.00
CA TYR A 55 -4.25 0.31 16.12
C TYR A 55 -4.32 1.66 16.88
N SER A 56 -4.27 1.65 18.21
CA SER A 56 -4.10 2.85 19.03
C SER A 56 -2.61 3.14 19.22
N PHE A 57 -2.05 3.95 18.33
CA PHE A 57 -0.63 4.32 18.35
C PHE A 57 -0.45 5.81 18.69
N SER A 58 0.68 6.14 19.33
CA SER A 58 0.99 7.50 19.80
C SER A 58 2.05 8.22 18.95
N ASN A 59 2.78 7.49 18.13
CA ASN A 59 3.86 8.01 17.28
C ASN A 59 4.11 7.08 16.07
N LEU A 60 4.96 7.54 15.15
CA LEU A 60 5.29 6.79 13.92
C LEU A 60 5.91 5.41 14.22
N ASP A 61 6.78 5.30 15.22
CA ASP A 61 7.45 4.02 15.52
C ASP A 61 6.47 2.96 15.99
N SER A 62 5.51 3.34 16.86
CA SER A 62 4.44 2.43 17.31
C SER A 62 3.48 2.03 16.18
N PHE A 63 3.21 2.95 15.24
CA PHE A 63 2.46 2.65 14.02
C PHE A 63 3.21 1.66 13.13
N LEU A 64 4.47 1.93 12.80
CA LEU A 64 5.28 1.09 11.91
C LEU A 64 5.42 -0.34 12.44
N LYS A 65 5.47 -0.52 13.77
CA LYS A 65 5.51 -1.86 14.36
C LYS A 65 4.28 -2.70 13.96
N ILE A 66 3.08 -2.16 14.13
CA ILE A 66 1.84 -2.85 13.77
C ILE A 66 1.72 -3.02 12.25
N TYR A 67 2.13 -1.99 11.49
CA TYR A 67 2.17 -2.03 10.03
C TYR A 67 3.01 -3.22 9.52
N TYR A 68 4.25 -3.38 10.00
CA TYR A 68 5.11 -4.47 9.57
C TYR A 68 4.65 -5.84 10.10
N GLU A 69 4.09 -5.92 11.29
CA GLU A 69 3.45 -7.15 11.79
C GLU A 69 2.28 -7.56 10.88
N GLY A 70 1.46 -6.59 10.46
CA GLY A 70 0.37 -6.81 9.51
C GLY A 70 0.86 -7.33 8.16
N THR A 71 1.91 -6.73 7.59
CA THR A 71 2.44 -7.16 6.28
C THR A 71 2.90 -8.61 6.26
N ASN A 72 3.26 -9.20 7.42
CA ASN A 72 3.74 -10.58 7.50
C ASN A 72 2.70 -11.62 7.04
N VAL A 73 1.42 -11.32 7.11
CA VAL A 73 0.36 -12.26 6.69
C VAL A 73 0.16 -12.32 5.17
N LEU A 74 0.76 -11.38 4.42
CA LEU A 74 0.66 -11.27 2.96
C LEU A 74 1.75 -12.12 2.30
N ILE A 75 1.39 -13.26 1.70
CA ILE A 75 2.33 -14.25 1.17
C ILE A 75 2.05 -14.57 -0.30
N GLN A 76 0.80 -14.75 -0.68
CA GLN A 76 0.39 -15.19 -2.00
C GLN A 76 -0.18 -14.04 -2.82
N GLU A 77 -0.18 -14.16 -4.14
CA GLU A 77 -0.78 -13.17 -5.05
C GLU A 77 -2.23 -12.84 -4.66
N GLU A 78 -2.99 -13.86 -4.24
CA GLU A 78 -4.37 -13.68 -3.81
C GLU A 78 -4.50 -12.82 -2.53
N ASP A 79 -3.50 -12.83 -1.65
CA ASP A 79 -3.51 -12.01 -0.43
C ASP A 79 -3.38 -10.52 -0.78
N PHE A 80 -2.54 -10.19 -1.76
CA PHE A 80 -2.41 -8.82 -2.28
C PHE A 80 -3.63 -8.39 -3.09
N PHE A 81 -4.25 -9.33 -3.80
CA PHE A 81 -5.53 -9.09 -4.44
C PHE A 81 -6.62 -8.80 -3.40
N ASP A 82 -6.78 -9.65 -2.38
CA ASP A 82 -7.79 -9.49 -1.33
C ASP A 82 -7.60 -8.14 -0.60
N LEU A 83 -6.35 -7.81 -0.21
CA LEU A 83 -6.01 -6.53 0.41
C LEU A 83 -6.46 -5.34 -0.43
N THR A 84 -6.06 -5.33 -1.70
CA THR A 84 -6.38 -4.22 -2.61
C THR A 84 -7.87 -4.16 -2.91
N TRP A 85 -8.53 -5.31 -3.05
CA TRP A 85 -9.96 -5.39 -3.31
C TRP A 85 -10.81 -4.85 -2.14
N GLU A 86 -10.45 -5.18 -0.90
CA GLU A 86 -11.09 -4.65 0.30
C GLU A 86 -10.98 -3.11 0.35
N TYR A 87 -9.82 -2.57 0.01
CA TYR A 87 -9.64 -1.12 -0.11
C TYR A 87 -10.53 -0.53 -1.22
N ILE A 88 -10.59 -1.15 -2.39
CA ILE A 88 -11.43 -0.70 -3.51
C ILE A 88 -12.92 -0.72 -3.15
N LEU A 89 -13.39 -1.68 -2.37
CA LEU A 89 -14.77 -1.71 -1.91
C LEU A 89 -15.11 -0.49 -1.03
N ARG A 90 -14.16 -0.01 -0.23
CA ARG A 90 -14.29 1.26 0.53
C ARG A 90 -14.27 2.47 -0.38
N CYS A 91 -13.37 2.50 -1.37
CA CYS A 91 -13.37 3.56 -2.39
C CYS A 91 -14.73 3.72 -3.05
N LYS A 92 -15.37 2.59 -3.41
CA LYS A 92 -16.71 2.60 -3.98
C LYS A 92 -17.75 3.18 -3.02
N GLN A 93 -17.72 2.81 -1.74
CA GLN A 93 -18.65 3.32 -0.72
C GLN A 93 -18.49 4.84 -0.52
N ASP A 94 -17.26 5.33 -0.58
CA ASP A 94 -16.91 6.74 -0.37
C ASP A 94 -16.98 7.59 -1.64
N ASN A 95 -17.43 7.01 -2.76
CA ASN A 95 -17.50 7.67 -4.07
C ASN A 95 -16.13 8.20 -4.55
N ILE A 96 -15.05 7.43 -4.30
CA ILE A 96 -13.73 7.66 -4.86
C ILE A 96 -13.71 7.13 -6.29
N VAL A 97 -13.40 7.98 -7.25
CA VAL A 97 -13.39 7.67 -8.70
C VAL A 97 -11.98 7.48 -9.26
N HIS A 98 -10.97 7.90 -8.49
CA HIS A 98 -9.56 7.73 -8.83
C HIS A 98 -8.72 7.55 -7.58
N THR A 99 -7.74 6.62 -7.64
CA THR A 99 -6.78 6.41 -6.55
C THR A 99 -5.36 6.22 -7.07
N GLU A 100 -4.39 6.79 -6.35
CA GLU A 100 -2.96 6.52 -6.53
C GLU A 100 -2.45 5.82 -5.28
N ILE A 101 -2.08 4.55 -5.41
CA ILE A 101 -1.66 3.72 -4.29
C ILE A 101 -0.15 3.49 -4.30
N PHE A 102 0.41 3.51 -3.11
CA PHE A 102 1.81 3.20 -2.84
C PHE A 102 1.91 1.76 -2.33
N PHE A 103 3.04 1.08 -2.60
CA PHE A 103 3.33 -0.24 -2.04
C PHE A 103 4.82 -0.41 -1.78
N ASP A 104 5.15 -1.27 -0.81
CA ASP A 104 6.49 -1.46 -0.25
C ASP A 104 7.05 -2.85 -0.55
N PRO A 105 7.62 -3.11 -1.74
CA PRO A 105 8.06 -4.46 -2.08
C PRO A 105 9.12 -5.00 -1.12
N GLN A 106 10.02 -4.16 -0.57
CA GLN A 106 11.09 -4.59 0.33
C GLN A 106 10.56 -5.20 1.63
N SER A 107 9.39 -4.78 2.12
CA SER A 107 8.70 -5.38 3.27
C SER A 107 8.35 -6.85 3.06
N HIS A 108 8.23 -7.28 1.83
CA HIS A 108 7.83 -8.64 1.44
C HIS A 108 8.97 -9.47 0.87
N LEU A 109 9.87 -8.86 0.06
CA LEU A 109 11.00 -9.53 -0.58
C LEU A 109 11.92 -10.21 0.45
N SER A 110 12.16 -9.57 1.60
CA SER A 110 12.97 -10.10 2.70
C SER A 110 12.44 -11.43 3.27
N ARG A 111 11.14 -11.69 3.07
CA ARG A 111 10.45 -12.93 3.51
C ARG A 111 10.28 -13.95 2.39
N GLY A 112 10.88 -13.72 1.21
CA GLY A 112 10.81 -14.63 0.07
C GLY A 112 9.57 -14.46 -0.82
N VAL A 113 8.75 -13.44 -0.59
CA VAL A 113 7.61 -13.12 -1.49
C VAL A 113 8.16 -12.40 -2.71
N SER A 114 7.89 -12.91 -3.91
CA SER A 114 8.44 -12.33 -5.14
C SER A 114 7.79 -10.99 -5.49
N PHE A 115 8.56 -10.09 -6.11
CA PHE A 115 8.04 -8.82 -6.63
C PHE A 115 6.82 -9.04 -7.55
N LYS A 116 6.90 -10.05 -8.41
CA LYS A 116 5.81 -10.43 -9.32
C LYS A 116 4.53 -10.82 -8.57
N THR A 117 4.64 -11.55 -7.48
CA THR A 117 3.50 -11.94 -6.62
C THR A 117 2.77 -10.70 -6.11
N ILE A 118 3.52 -9.73 -5.60
CA ILE A 118 2.98 -8.49 -5.03
C ILE A 118 2.26 -7.68 -6.12
N ILE A 119 2.99 -7.29 -7.16
CA ILE A 119 2.48 -6.38 -8.18
C ILE A 119 1.34 -6.98 -8.99
N ASN A 120 1.32 -8.30 -9.22
CA ASN A 120 0.23 -8.94 -9.95
C ASN A 120 -1.06 -8.96 -9.12
N GLY A 121 -0.99 -9.26 -7.82
CA GLY A 121 -2.17 -9.24 -6.94
C GLY A 121 -2.81 -7.84 -6.93
N ILE A 122 -2.00 -6.81 -6.73
CA ILE A 122 -2.44 -5.40 -6.73
C ILE A 122 -3.05 -5.03 -8.09
N ASP A 123 -2.32 -5.21 -9.20
CA ASP A 123 -2.74 -4.84 -10.55
C ASP A 123 -4.04 -5.54 -10.97
N ARG A 124 -4.18 -6.82 -10.61
CA ARG A 124 -5.39 -7.61 -10.92
C ARG A 124 -6.62 -7.04 -10.21
N ALA A 125 -6.51 -6.65 -8.95
CA ALA A 125 -7.59 -6.03 -8.20
C ALA A 125 -7.96 -4.65 -8.77
N LEU A 126 -6.97 -3.83 -9.14
CA LEU A 126 -7.19 -2.52 -9.72
C LEU A 126 -7.86 -2.59 -11.11
N LYS A 127 -7.42 -3.52 -11.97
CA LYS A 127 -8.07 -3.76 -13.26
C LYS A 127 -9.53 -4.22 -13.11
N LYS A 128 -9.80 -5.05 -12.10
CA LYS A 128 -11.17 -5.44 -11.76
C LYS A 128 -11.99 -4.25 -11.27
N ALA A 129 -11.40 -3.35 -10.47
CA ALA A 129 -12.06 -2.14 -9.99
C ALA A 129 -12.44 -1.19 -11.13
N GLU A 130 -11.55 -1.00 -12.10
CA GLU A 130 -11.82 -0.19 -13.28
C GLU A 130 -12.97 -0.79 -14.11
N LYS A 131 -12.93 -2.11 -14.33
CA LYS A 131 -13.97 -2.82 -15.08
C LYS A 131 -15.35 -2.80 -14.40
N ASP A 132 -15.39 -3.08 -13.09
CA ASP A 132 -16.63 -3.32 -12.38
C ASP A 132 -17.27 -2.03 -11.83
N PHE A 133 -16.44 -1.02 -11.51
CA PHE A 133 -16.87 0.20 -10.81
C PHE A 133 -16.46 1.49 -11.53
N GLY A 134 -15.64 1.43 -12.57
CA GLY A 134 -15.11 2.61 -13.27
C GLY A 134 -14.10 3.41 -12.43
N ILE A 135 -13.53 2.80 -11.37
CA ILE A 135 -12.52 3.46 -10.52
C ILE A 135 -11.17 3.33 -11.21
N SER A 136 -10.63 4.45 -11.67
CA SER A 136 -9.28 4.50 -12.26
C SER A 136 -8.21 4.49 -11.17
N SER A 137 -7.02 3.99 -11.48
CA SER A 137 -5.95 3.88 -10.50
C SER A 137 -4.56 4.00 -11.08
N LYS A 138 -3.59 4.32 -10.22
CA LYS A 138 -2.16 4.30 -10.51
C LYS A 138 -1.40 3.63 -9.37
N ILE A 139 -0.24 3.04 -9.70
CA ILE A 139 0.62 2.37 -8.72
C ILE A 139 1.95 3.10 -8.63
N ILE A 140 2.38 3.41 -7.42
CA ILE A 140 3.66 4.02 -7.09
C ILE A 140 4.40 3.06 -6.16
N MET A 141 5.66 2.75 -6.46
CA MET A 141 6.48 1.89 -5.63
C MET A 141 7.32 2.72 -4.67
N CYS A 142 7.34 2.36 -3.38
CA CYS A 142 8.20 2.99 -2.40
C CYS A 142 9.47 2.17 -2.11
N PHE A 143 10.52 2.90 -1.73
CA PHE A 143 11.73 2.33 -1.15
C PHE A 143 11.75 2.63 0.35
N LEU A 144 12.09 1.62 1.15
CA LEU A 144 12.20 1.76 2.60
C LEU A 144 13.47 2.55 2.96
N ARG A 145 13.30 3.77 3.42
CA ARG A 145 14.40 4.72 3.64
C ARG A 145 15.32 4.39 4.83
N HIS A 146 14.91 3.47 5.70
CA HIS A 146 15.77 2.94 6.76
C HIS A 146 16.80 1.91 6.26
N LEU A 147 16.63 1.41 5.02
CA LEU A 147 17.56 0.52 4.37
C LEU A 147 18.65 1.30 3.63
N GLU A 148 19.71 0.60 3.21
CA GLU A 148 20.78 1.22 2.45
C GLU A 148 20.38 1.42 0.98
N GLU A 149 20.80 2.56 0.37
CA GLU A 149 20.52 2.91 -1.02
C GLU A 149 20.86 1.77 -1.98
N GLU A 150 21.96 1.05 -1.74
CA GLU A 150 22.41 -0.05 -2.61
C GLU A 150 21.38 -1.16 -2.75
N SER A 151 20.65 -1.49 -1.68
CA SER A 151 19.60 -2.51 -1.72
C SER A 151 18.41 -2.11 -2.59
N CYS A 152 18.20 -0.82 -2.79
CA CYS A 152 17.08 -0.29 -3.56
C CYS A 152 17.29 -0.41 -5.09
N PHE A 153 18.53 -0.50 -5.58
CA PHE A 153 18.80 -0.62 -7.01
C PHE A 153 18.27 -1.93 -7.60
N GLU A 154 18.36 -3.03 -6.86
CA GLU A 154 17.79 -4.31 -7.32
C GLU A 154 16.27 -4.26 -7.37
N VAL A 155 15.65 -3.60 -6.41
CA VAL A 155 14.18 -3.39 -6.40
C VAL A 155 13.75 -2.46 -7.55
N LEU A 156 14.50 -1.39 -7.81
CA LEU A 156 14.26 -0.53 -8.96
C LEU A 156 14.35 -1.30 -10.29
N LYS A 157 15.34 -2.20 -10.43
CA LYS A 157 15.47 -3.05 -11.61
C LYS A 157 14.23 -3.94 -11.81
N GLN A 158 13.75 -4.59 -10.75
CA GLN A 158 12.51 -5.37 -10.80
C GLN A 158 11.30 -4.51 -11.16
N ALA A 159 11.21 -3.28 -10.64
CA ALA A 159 10.16 -2.34 -11.01
C ALA A 159 10.20 -1.94 -12.50
N CYS A 160 11.40 -1.87 -13.11
CA CYS A 160 11.54 -1.60 -14.54
C CYS A 160 10.98 -2.70 -15.44
N ASP A 161 10.97 -3.95 -14.97
CA ASP A 161 10.32 -5.07 -15.68
C ASP A 161 8.79 -4.97 -15.66
N HIS A 162 8.22 -4.11 -14.79
CA HIS A 162 6.78 -3.84 -14.63
C HIS A 162 6.43 -2.36 -14.89
N LYS A 163 7.17 -1.68 -15.76
CA LYS A 163 6.99 -0.25 -16.07
C LYS A 163 5.63 0.10 -16.67
N ASP A 164 4.93 -0.87 -17.21
CA ASP A 164 3.56 -0.75 -17.70
C ASP A 164 2.53 -0.57 -16.55
N LYS A 165 2.86 -1.00 -15.34
CA LYS A 165 2.00 -0.96 -14.15
C LYS A 165 2.38 0.16 -13.19
N ILE A 166 3.69 0.39 -12.99
CA ILE A 166 4.23 1.33 -12.00
C ILE A 166 4.56 2.66 -12.68
N ILE A 167 3.88 3.73 -12.27
CA ILE A 167 4.08 5.06 -12.85
C ILE A 167 5.17 5.88 -12.16
N GLY A 168 5.46 5.60 -10.90
CA GLY A 168 6.38 6.39 -10.10
C GLY A 168 7.06 5.61 -8.99
N VAL A 169 8.04 6.26 -8.36
CA VAL A 169 8.76 5.74 -7.18
C VAL A 169 8.81 6.80 -6.08
N GLY A 170 8.77 6.36 -4.83
CA GLY A 170 8.81 7.21 -3.64
C GLY A 170 9.72 6.64 -2.55
N LEU A 171 9.75 7.35 -1.42
CA LEU A 171 10.42 6.94 -0.18
C LEU A 171 9.42 6.93 0.95
N ASP A 172 9.50 5.93 1.81
CA ASP A 172 8.67 5.83 3.01
C ASP A 172 9.39 5.21 4.21
N SER A 173 8.64 4.81 5.26
CA SER A 173 9.15 4.27 6.51
C SER A 173 9.80 5.33 7.42
N SER A 174 10.77 4.94 8.26
CA SER A 174 11.35 5.79 9.30
C SER A 174 12.14 6.94 8.71
N GLU A 175 11.61 8.16 8.84
CA GLU A 175 12.20 9.37 8.28
C GLU A 175 13.37 9.90 9.12
N LYS A 176 13.29 9.75 10.44
CA LYS A 176 14.31 10.21 11.38
C LYS A 176 15.66 9.53 11.10
N GLY A 177 16.68 10.30 10.80
CA GLY A 177 18.02 9.81 10.47
C GLY A 177 18.20 9.32 9.04
N ASN A 178 17.14 9.29 8.22
CA ASN A 178 17.18 8.80 6.84
C ASN A 178 16.69 9.88 5.85
N PRO A 179 17.47 10.95 5.61
CA PRO A 179 17.07 12.05 4.74
C PRO A 179 16.98 11.61 3.27
N PRO A 180 16.16 12.25 2.42
CA PRO A 180 16.06 11.93 0.99
C PRO A 180 17.39 11.99 0.24
N ALA A 181 18.32 12.84 0.69
CA ALA A 181 19.66 12.98 0.09
C ALA A 181 20.46 11.66 0.09
N LYS A 182 20.16 10.73 1.01
CA LYS A 182 20.75 9.38 1.07
C LYS A 182 20.45 8.57 -0.22
N PHE A 183 19.37 8.89 -0.93
CA PHE A 183 18.86 8.14 -2.10
C PHE A 183 19.01 8.90 -3.42
N LYS A 184 19.92 9.88 -3.46
CA LYS A 184 20.11 10.76 -4.63
C LYS A 184 20.41 9.97 -5.90
N ARG A 185 21.36 9.03 -5.86
CA ARG A 185 21.77 8.23 -7.03
C ARG A 185 20.63 7.34 -7.52
N LEU A 186 19.86 6.78 -6.58
CA LEU A 186 18.70 5.94 -6.87
C LEU A 186 17.64 6.73 -7.65
N PHE A 187 17.29 7.93 -7.19
CA PHE A 187 16.31 8.77 -7.87
C PHE A 187 16.81 9.29 -9.22
N GLU A 188 18.08 9.65 -9.33
CA GLU A 188 18.70 10.00 -10.63
C GLU A 188 18.62 8.83 -11.62
N ARG A 189 18.76 7.60 -11.14
CA ARG A 189 18.58 6.39 -11.96
C ARG A 189 17.12 6.19 -12.33
N ALA A 190 16.19 6.29 -11.39
CA ALA A 190 14.76 6.14 -11.64
C ALA A 190 14.25 7.14 -12.70
N MET A 191 14.69 8.42 -12.63
CA MET A 191 14.36 9.42 -13.64
C MET A 191 14.87 9.06 -15.04
N LYS A 192 16.07 8.47 -15.17
CA LYS A 192 16.59 7.98 -16.46
C LYS A 192 15.73 6.84 -17.02
N ASP A 193 15.17 6.02 -16.15
CA ASP A 193 14.27 4.93 -16.51
C ASP A 193 12.81 5.40 -16.70
N ARG A 194 12.58 6.74 -16.76
CA ARG A 194 11.29 7.41 -16.98
C ARG A 194 10.24 7.11 -15.91
N LYS A 195 10.65 6.95 -14.67
CA LYS A 195 9.76 6.91 -13.51
C LYS A 195 9.56 8.30 -12.94
N SER A 196 8.32 8.64 -12.62
CA SER A 196 8.06 9.83 -11.81
C SER A 196 8.65 9.62 -10.41
N VAL A 197 9.20 10.69 -9.84
CA VAL A 197 9.69 10.69 -8.45
C VAL A 197 8.66 11.41 -7.61
N VAL A 198 8.17 10.74 -6.60
CA VAL A 198 7.10 11.24 -5.71
C VAL A 198 7.62 11.40 -4.29
#